data_12c22b4c5604537cd6940a95a8429f4f
#
_entry.id   12c22b4c5604537cd6940a95a8429f4f
#
_cell.length_a   1.000
_cell.length_b   1.000
_cell.length_c   1.000
_cell.angle_alpha   90.00
_cell.angle_beta   90.00
_cell.angle_gamma   90.00
#
_symmetry.space_group_name_H-M   'P 1'
#
loop_
_entity.id
_entity.type
_entity.pdbx_description
1 polymer ?
#
loop_
_entity_poly.entity_id
_entity_poly.type
_entity_poly.pdbx_seq_one_letter_code
_entity_poly.pdbx_strand_id
1 'polypeptide(L)'
;MKRLLLITMLMLTAITAATAQKRLMFDLSHGQFLDKFTEPGYYDYVIPGYQEILDRHGIEYVPNEEEITSERLEGIDVLLMLSPLTREYQKPITDIEKQAIKYINGGGSVMMFVDEEEYRVILDEYGANDITRPFGIEIGDDITDVPGNCGAITFENEIFGNRWEVPYSGSRKLRGGIPASVCMEGGWLHSSYVKTAGGGKLFVAAETMVALLMGLPDGERNVHKMMQTRWWGKDSRHFMEDLIVWSVGE
;
A
#
# COMPACT_ATOMS: atom_id res chain seq x y z
N MET A 1 21.96 14.10 50.32
CA MET A 1 20.56 14.02 49.93
C MET A 1 20.21 14.69 48.59
N LYS A 2 20.59 15.96 48.33
CA LYS A 2 20.25 16.66 47.06
C LYS A 2 20.83 16.01 45.78
N ARG A 3 22.01 15.37 45.85
CA ARG A 3 22.61 14.68 44.67
C ARG A 3 21.95 13.35 44.34
N LEU A 4 21.39 12.64 45.32
CA LEU A 4 20.66 11.38 45.10
C LEU A 4 19.31 11.63 44.43
N LEU A 5 18.62 12.73 44.80
CA LEU A 5 17.35 13.12 44.18
C LEU A 5 17.50 13.50 42.70
N LEU A 6 18.64 14.14 42.34
CA LEU A 6 18.90 14.53 40.96
C LEU A 6 19.14 13.33 40.04
N ILE A 7 19.82 12.28 40.52
CA ILE A 7 20.09 11.05 39.78
C ILE A 7 18.81 10.24 39.61
N THR A 8 17.96 10.19 40.63
CA THR A 8 16.66 9.50 40.53
C THR A 8 15.71 10.20 39.55
N MET A 9 15.73 11.52 39.48
CA MET A 9 14.92 12.31 38.54
C MET A 9 15.44 12.20 37.10
N LEU A 10 16.74 12.09 36.87
CA LEU A 10 17.32 11.81 35.54
C LEU A 10 17.03 10.37 35.06
N MET A 11 17.00 9.39 35.96
CA MET A 11 16.63 8.04 35.60
C MET A 11 15.13 7.88 35.28
N LEU A 12 14.25 8.65 35.94
CA LEU A 12 12.81 8.64 35.64
C LEU A 12 12.50 9.29 34.29
N THR A 13 13.27 10.26 33.83
CA THR A 13 13.06 10.88 32.50
C THR A 13 13.62 10.07 31.34
N ALA A 14 14.48 9.09 31.60
CA ALA A 14 15.02 8.19 30.59
C ALA A 14 14.09 6.99 30.25
N ILE A 15 13.01 6.79 31.02
CA ILE A 15 12.11 5.63 30.86
C ILE A 15 10.85 5.93 30.01
N THR A 16 10.66 7.16 29.53
CA THR A 16 9.40 7.55 28.87
C THR A 16 9.48 7.85 27.39
N ALA A 17 10.50 7.43 26.71
CA ALA A 17 10.50 7.42 25.25
C ALA A 17 10.49 5.98 24.71
N ALA A 18 9.58 5.15 25.20
CA ALA A 18 9.13 4.03 24.38
C ALA A 18 8.34 4.66 23.23
N THR A 19 8.98 4.81 22.08
CA THR A 19 8.26 5.15 20.85
C THR A 19 7.14 4.13 20.71
N ALA A 20 5.89 4.60 20.63
CA ALA A 20 4.76 3.72 20.42
C ALA A 20 5.07 2.88 19.17
N GLN A 21 4.85 1.57 19.27
CA GLN A 21 5.05 0.66 18.15
C GLN A 21 4.22 1.14 16.96
N LYS A 22 4.85 1.24 15.79
CA LYS A 22 4.17 1.61 14.55
C LYS A 22 3.18 0.52 14.14
N ARG A 23 2.06 0.90 13.55
CA ARG A 23 0.96 0.00 13.22
C ARG A 23 0.52 0.18 11.77
N LEU A 24 0.48 -0.91 11.01
CA LEU A 24 -0.08 -0.96 9.66
C LEU A 24 -1.38 -1.77 9.68
N MET A 25 -2.47 -1.09 9.34
CA MET A 25 -3.76 -1.74 9.09
C MET A 25 -3.82 -2.21 7.64
N PHE A 26 -4.08 -3.50 7.46
CA PHE A 26 -4.32 -4.10 6.16
C PHE A 26 -5.84 -4.26 5.97
N ASP A 27 -6.39 -3.54 5.02
CA ASP A 27 -7.81 -3.62 4.71
C ASP A 27 -8.16 -4.90 3.97
N LEU A 28 -9.10 -5.66 4.52
CA LEU A 28 -9.64 -6.90 3.99
C LEU A 28 -11.17 -6.84 3.83
N SER A 29 -11.76 -5.65 4.04
CA SER A 29 -13.21 -5.48 4.14
C SER A 29 -13.91 -5.33 2.78
N HIS A 30 -13.16 -4.99 1.72
CA HIS A 30 -13.70 -4.65 0.40
C HIS A 30 -13.66 -5.79 -0.62
N GLY A 31 -13.44 -7.03 -0.16
CA GLY A 31 -13.42 -8.21 -1.04
C GLY A 31 -12.09 -8.46 -1.74
N GLN A 32 -11.00 -7.88 -1.26
CA GLN A 32 -9.68 -7.86 -1.90
C GLN A 32 -9.13 -9.23 -2.27
N PHE A 33 -9.34 -10.24 -1.42
CA PHE A 33 -8.84 -11.60 -1.63
C PHE A 33 -9.92 -12.61 -2.01
N LEU A 34 -11.15 -12.13 -2.21
CA LEU A 34 -12.24 -12.97 -2.68
C LEU A 34 -12.17 -13.04 -4.19
N ASP A 35 -11.60 -14.11 -4.71
CA ASP A 35 -11.53 -14.38 -6.14
C ASP A 35 -11.96 -15.81 -6.39
N LYS A 36 -12.90 -15.99 -7.33
CA LYS A 36 -13.36 -17.32 -7.77
C LYS A 36 -12.31 -18.09 -8.57
N PHE A 37 -11.26 -17.44 -9.04
CA PHE A 37 -10.19 -18.04 -9.83
C PHE A 37 -8.91 -18.27 -9.02
N THR A 38 -8.80 -17.71 -7.84
CA THR A 38 -7.66 -17.95 -6.96
C THR A 38 -7.90 -19.22 -6.16
N GLU A 39 -7.02 -20.21 -6.34
CA GLU A 39 -6.92 -21.31 -5.39
C GLU A 39 -6.62 -20.74 -3.99
N PRO A 40 -7.04 -21.43 -2.91
CA PRO A 40 -6.62 -21.06 -1.57
C PRO A 40 -5.08 -21.04 -1.53
N GLY A 41 -4.50 -19.90 -1.59
CA GLY A 41 -3.05 -19.76 -1.75
C GLY A 41 -2.59 -18.32 -1.86
N TYR A 42 -3.35 -17.44 -2.46
CA TYR A 42 -2.99 -16.01 -2.51
C TYR A 42 -2.85 -15.44 -1.11
N TYR A 43 -3.80 -15.73 -0.26
CA TYR A 43 -3.78 -15.33 1.14
C TYR A 43 -2.60 -15.91 1.89
N ASP A 44 -2.29 -17.19 1.63
CA ASP A 44 -1.22 -17.93 2.30
C ASP A 44 0.18 -17.39 1.97
N TYR A 45 0.33 -16.66 0.85
CA TYR A 45 1.61 -16.07 0.43
C TYR A 45 1.69 -14.57 0.66
N VAL A 46 0.61 -13.84 0.41
CA VAL A 46 0.59 -12.38 0.49
C VAL A 46 0.75 -11.91 1.94
N ILE A 47 -0.09 -12.40 2.84
CA ILE A 47 -0.07 -11.96 4.24
C ILE A 47 1.23 -12.31 4.96
N PRO A 48 1.76 -13.54 4.89
CA PRO A 48 3.07 -13.84 5.48
C PRO A 48 4.21 -12.98 4.93
N GLY A 49 4.16 -12.65 3.62
CA GLY A 49 5.13 -11.74 3.01
C GLY A 49 5.11 -10.35 3.62
N TYR A 50 3.94 -9.79 3.87
CA TYR A 50 3.79 -8.53 4.60
C TYR A 50 4.25 -8.64 6.05
N GLN A 51 3.81 -9.66 6.77
CA GLN A 51 4.19 -9.87 8.17
C GLN A 51 5.70 -9.92 8.35
N GLU A 52 6.42 -10.61 7.45
CA GLU A 52 7.87 -10.66 7.51
C GLU A 52 8.54 -9.28 7.33
N ILE A 53 8.03 -8.44 6.40
CA ILE A 53 8.52 -7.08 6.26
C ILE A 53 8.24 -6.28 7.52
N LEU A 54 7.02 -6.34 8.04
CA LEU A 54 6.60 -5.59 9.22
C LEU A 54 7.40 -5.99 10.46
N ASP A 55 7.61 -7.29 10.68
CA ASP A 55 8.39 -7.83 11.80
C ASP A 55 9.85 -7.33 11.78
N ARG A 56 10.46 -7.26 10.59
CA ARG A 56 11.81 -6.72 10.41
C ARG A 56 11.95 -5.27 10.86
N HIS A 57 10.90 -4.48 10.69
CA HIS A 57 10.85 -3.06 11.04
C HIS A 57 10.12 -2.78 12.36
N GLY A 58 9.74 -3.82 13.11
CA GLY A 58 9.04 -3.66 14.39
C GLY A 58 7.65 -3.02 14.26
N ILE A 59 7.00 -3.18 13.10
CA ILE A 59 5.68 -2.64 12.80
C ILE A 59 4.62 -3.71 13.10
N GLU A 60 3.57 -3.35 13.83
CA GLU A 60 2.46 -4.23 14.13
C GLU A 60 1.55 -4.41 12.90
N TYR A 61 1.25 -5.66 12.53
CA TYR A 61 0.24 -6.00 11.54
C TYR A 61 -1.16 -6.01 12.16
N VAL A 62 -2.07 -5.22 11.59
CA VAL A 62 -3.47 -5.10 12.05
C VAL A 62 -4.41 -5.47 10.90
N PRO A 63 -4.95 -6.70 10.84
CA PRO A 63 -5.97 -7.05 9.83
C PRO A 63 -7.29 -6.33 10.14
N ASN A 64 -7.98 -5.85 9.11
CA ASN A 64 -9.30 -5.24 9.23
C ASN A 64 -10.29 -5.86 8.25
N GLU A 65 -11.28 -6.59 8.76
CA GLU A 65 -12.35 -7.23 7.96
C GLU A 65 -13.69 -6.48 8.04
N GLU A 66 -13.72 -5.35 8.76
CA GLU A 66 -14.92 -4.57 9.00
C GLU A 66 -14.80 -3.18 8.40
N GLU A 67 -15.93 -2.44 8.36
CA GLU A 67 -15.97 -1.04 7.89
C GLU A 67 -14.90 -0.18 8.57
N ILE A 68 -14.15 0.58 7.81
CA ILE A 68 -13.09 1.46 8.32
C ILE A 68 -13.73 2.68 8.97
N THR A 69 -13.63 2.78 10.29
CA THR A 69 -14.14 3.93 11.06
C THR A 69 -13.00 4.75 11.66
N SER A 70 -13.31 5.96 12.11
CA SER A 70 -12.31 6.80 12.79
C SER A 70 -11.74 6.13 14.04
N GLU A 71 -12.58 5.40 14.79
CA GLU A 71 -12.16 4.68 15.99
C GLU A 71 -11.21 3.53 15.67
N ARG A 72 -11.42 2.85 14.53
CA ARG A 72 -10.54 1.78 14.09
C ARG A 72 -9.18 2.30 13.62
N LEU A 73 -9.14 3.52 13.09
CA LEU A 73 -7.90 4.18 12.67
C LEU A 73 -7.15 4.85 13.84
N GLU A 74 -7.71 4.86 15.06
CA GLU A 74 -6.96 5.38 16.21
C GLU A 74 -5.69 4.57 16.47
N GLY A 75 -4.54 5.27 16.47
CA GLY A 75 -3.23 4.65 16.64
C GLY A 75 -2.74 3.84 15.45
N ILE A 76 -3.40 3.90 14.30
CA ILE A 76 -2.90 3.34 13.03
C ILE A 76 -2.04 4.39 12.32
N ASP A 77 -0.81 4.04 12.02
CA ASP A 77 0.11 4.91 11.27
C ASP A 77 -0.12 4.80 9.75
N VAL A 78 -0.40 3.59 9.27
CA VAL A 78 -0.57 3.31 7.84
C VAL A 78 -1.81 2.46 7.58
N LEU A 79 -2.61 2.85 6.62
CA LEU A 79 -3.70 2.07 6.05
C LEU A 79 -3.30 1.58 4.65
N LEU A 80 -3.23 0.26 4.45
CA LEU A 80 -3.02 -0.37 3.16
C LEU A 80 -4.35 -0.84 2.59
N MET A 81 -4.72 -0.32 1.44
CA MET A 81 -5.93 -0.66 0.69
C MET A 81 -5.55 -1.21 -0.69
N LEU A 82 -5.92 -2.44 -0.94
CA LEU A 82 -5.86 -3.04 -2.27
C LEU A 82 -7.28 -3.10 -2.84
N SER A 83 -7.46 -2.80 -4.11
CA SER A 83 -8.76 -3.02 -4.74
C SER A 83 -9.06 -4.52 -4.86
N PRO A 84 -10.34 -4.91 -4.97
CA PRO A 84 -10.70 -6.30 -5.14
C PRO A 84 -10.14 -6.89 -6.45
N LEU A 85 -9.90 -8.20 -6.43
CA LEU A 85 -9.39 -8.95 -7.58
C LEU A 85 -10.49 -9.34 -8.58
N THR A 86 -11.74 -9.22 -8.17
CA THR A 86 -12.89 -9.61 -8.99
C THR A 86 -14.08 -8.72 -8.69
N ARG A 87 -14.73 -8.16 -9.72
CA ARG A 87 -15.91 -7.29 -9.60
C ARG A 87 -17.05 -7.90 -8.79
N GLU A 88 -17.22 -9.21 -8.87
CA GLU A 88 -18.29 -9.94 -8.16
C GLU A 88 -18.23 -9.72 -6.64
N TYR A 89 -17.04 -9.48 -6.09
CA TYR A 89 -16.83 -9.32 -4.67
C TYR A 89 -16.53 -7.87 -4.26
N GLN A 90 -16.54 -6.95 -5.22
CA GLN A 90 -16.31 -5.54 -4.95
C GLN A 90 -17.35 -5.00 -3.96
N LYS A 91 -16.86 -4.38 -2.90
CA LYS A 91 -17.67 -3.55 -2.01
C LYS A 91 -17.21 -2.10 -2.13
N PRO A 92 -18.14 -1.15 -2.22
CA PRO A 92 -17.79 0.26 -2.31
C PRO A 92 -17.17 0.76 -1.02
N ILE A 93 -16.29 1.74 -1.13
CA ILE A 93 -15.81 2.51 0.02
C ILE A 93 -16.95 3.42 0.46
N THR A 94 -17.45 3.23 1.66
CA THR A 94 -18.61 3.96 2.19
C THR A 94 -18.28 5.42 2.52
N ASP A 95 -19.30 6.25 2.71
CA ASP A 95 -19.08 7.65 3.12
C ASP A 95 -18.48 7.75 4.53
N ILE A 96 -18.74 6.77 5.41
CA ILE A 96 -18.12 6.66 6.73
C ILE A 96 -16.61 6.45 6.56
N GLU A 97 -16.22 5.50 5.72
CA GLU A 97 -14.82 5.20 5.45
C GLU A 97 -14.09 6.36 4.77
N LYS A 98 -14.73 7.02 3.79
CA LYS A 98 -14.17 8.22 3.16
C LYS A 98 -13.92 9.36 4.17
N GLN A 99 -14.78 9.49 5.19
CA GLN A 99 -14.56 10.45 6.27
C GLN A 99 -13.43 9.99 7.20
N ALA A 100 -13.42 8.71 7.58
CA ALA A 100 -12.38 8.15 8.44
C ALA A 100 -10.98 8.26 7.80
N ILE A 101 -10.86 7.97 6.52
CA ILE A 101 -9.60 8.03 5.77
C ILE A 101 -9.01 9.46 5.71
N LYS A 102 -9.80 10.50 6.02
CA LYS A 102 -9.29 11.86 6.20
C LYS A 102 -8.28 12.00 7.36
N TYR A 103 -8.07 10.96 8.16
CA TYR A 103 -6.99 10.91 9.16
C TYR A 103 -5.61 11.21 8.55
N ILE A 104 -5.47 11.04 7.25
CA ILE A 104 -4.28 11.42 6.47
C ILE A 104 -3.94 12.92 6.63
N ASN A 105 -4.92 13.79 6.85
CA ASN A 105 -4.69 15.20 7.09
C ASN A 105 -4.07 15.46 8.48
N GLY A 106 -4.23 14.52 9.41
CA GLY A 106 -3.67 14.57 10.76
C GLY A 106 -2.33 13.83 10.92
N GLY A 107 -1.75 13.35 9.82
CA GLY A 107 -0.44 12.68 9.86
C GLY A 107 -0.46 11.18 9.56
N GLY A 108 -1.62 10.55 9.42
CA GLY A 108 -1.74 9.16 8.99
C GLY A 108 -1.30 8.96 7.54
N SER A 109 -0.96 7.74 7.16
CA SER A 109 -0.56 7.40 5.79
C SER A 109 -1.53 6.41 5.15
N VAL A 110 -1.79 6.57 3.85
CA VAL A 110 -2.61 5.65 3.05
C VAL A 110 -1.80 5.16 1.86
N MET A 111 -1.74 3.86 1.68
CA MET A 111 -1.25 3.20 0.48
C MET A 111 -2.45 2.59 -0.25
N MET A 112 -2.77 3.09 -1.44
CA MET A 112 -3.91 2.64 -2.23
C MET A 112 -3.46 2.08 -3.57
N PHE A 113 -3.90 0.87 -3.87
CA PHE A 113 -3.62 0.18 -5.13
C PHE A 113 -4.94 -0.16 -5.80
N VAL A 114 -5.15 0.33 -7.02
CA VAL A 114 -6.41 0.21 -7.75
C VAL A 114 -6.19 -0.40 -9.12
N ASP A 115 -6.74 -1.57 -9.33
CA ASP A 115 -6.57 -2.38 -10.53
C ASP A 115 -7.45 -1.89 -11.70
N GLU A 116 -7.25 -2.46 -12.87
CA GLU A 116 -8.00 -2.18 -14.09
C GLU A 116 -9.50 -2.46 -13.95
N GLU A 117 -10.30 -1.82 -14.80
CA GLU A 117 -11.76 -1.97 -14.77
C GLU A 117 -12.22 -3.23 -15.48
N GLU A 118 -11.55 -3.63 -16.55
CA GLU A 118 -12.04 -4.67 -17.43
C GLU A 118 -12.40 -5.98 -16.70
N TYR A 119 -11.59 -6.37 -15.72
CA TYR A 119 -11.78 -7.61 -14.98
C TYR A 119 -11.96 -7.44 -13.48
N ARG A 120 -11.59 -6.32 -12.91
CA ARG A 120 -11.31 -6.18 -11.47
C ARG A 120 -12.22 -5.21 -10.74
N VAL A 121 -12.26 -3.95 -11.13
CA VAL A 121 -12.86 -2.88 -10.33
C VAL A 121 -13.67 -1.92 -11.18
N ILE A 122 -14.93 -1.71 -10.85
CA ILE A 122 -15.71 -0.59 -11.37
C ILE A 122 -15.35 0.63 -10.53
N LEU A 123 -14.54 1.53 -11.09
CA LEU A 123 -13.90 2.63 -10.36
C LEU A 123 -14.91 3.56 -9.69
N ASP A 124 -15.96 3.97 -10.41
CA ASP A 124 -16.98 4.89 -9.91
C ASP A 124 -17.79 4.27 -8.76
N GLU A 125 -18.04 2.95 -8.82
CA GLU A 125 -18.72 2.23 -7.75
C GLU A 125 -17.81 1.98 -6.54
N TYR A 126 -16.53 1.75 -6.77
CA TYR A 126 -15.55 1.53 -5.70
C TYR A 126 -15.30 2.79 -4.88
N GLY A 127 -15.25 3.96 -5.54
CA GLY A 127 -15.13 5.24 -4.87
C GLY A 127 -13.71 5.69 -4.50
N ALA A 128 -12.67 5.06 -5.07
CA ALA A 128 -11.28 5.42 -4.79
C ALA A 128 -10.95 6.90 -5.09
N ASN A 129 -11.51 7.43 -6.16
CA ASN A 129 -11.31 8.83 -6.55
C ASN A 129 -11.87 9.86 -5.55
N ASP A 130 -12.85 9.48 -4.76
CA ASP A 130 -13.38 10.37 -3.70
C ASP A 130 -12.32 10.59 -2.58
N ILE A 131 -11.39 9.63 -2.45
CA ILE A 131 -10.26 9.72 -1.52
C ILE A 131 -9.08 10.46 -2.17
N THR A 132 -8.74 10.12 -3.42
CA THR A 132 -7.47 10.55 -4.02
C THR A 132 -7.52 11.94 -4.66
N ARG A 133 -8.65 12.31 -5.30
CA ARG A 133 -8.83 13.63 -5.95
C ARG A 133 -8.66 14.82 -5.02
N PRO A 134 -9.12 14.81 -3.75
CA PRO A 134 -8.86 15.91 -2.82
C PRO A 134 -7.38 16.20 -2.58
N PHE A 135 -6.51 15.22 -2.84
CA PHE A 135 -5.05 15.34 -2.74
C PHE A 135 -4.35 15.55 -4.09
N GLY A 136 -5.13 15.77 -5.15
CA GLY A 136 -4.58 16.05 -6.48
C GLY A 136 -4.09 14.83 -7.25
N ILE A 137 -4.51 13.61 -6.87
CA ILE A 137 -4.25 12.39 -7.63
C ILE A 137 -5.58 11.90 -8.20
N GLU A 138 -5.61 11.65 -9.51
CA GLU A 138 -6.78 11.13 -10.20
C GLU A 138 -6.46 9.79 -10.87
N ILE A 139 -7.31 8.80 -10.58
CA ILE A 139 -7.32 7.49 -11.22
C ILE A 139 -8.33 7.59 -12.36
N GLY A 140 -7.92 7.29 -13.58
CA GLY A 140 -8.74 7.40 -14.79
C GLY A 140 -9.09 6.05 -15.39
N ASP A 141 -9.43 6.10 -16.68
CA ASP A 141 -9.79 4.91 -17.46
C ASP A 141 -8.62 3.94 -17.64
N ASP A 142 -8.96 2.73 -18.04
CA ASP A 142 -7.97 1.72 -18.38
C ASP A 142 -7.05 2.16 -19.53
N ILE A 143 -5.84 1.67 -19.49
CA ILE A 143 -4.89 1.76 -20.60
C ILE A 143 -5.05 0.47 -21.42
N THR A 144 -5.69 0.57 -22.58
CA THR A 144 -6.09 -0.57 -23.39
C THR A 144 -4.96 -1.20 -24.23
N ASP A 145 -3.88 -0.45 -24.43
CA ASP A 145 -2.77 -0.87 -25.32
C ASP A 145 -1.51 -1.26 -24.54
N VAL A 146 -1.67 -1.73 -23.31
CA VAL A 146 -0.55 -2.22 -22.52
C VAL A 146 -0.13 -3.58 -23.06
N PRO A 147 1.12 -3.73 -23.52
CA PRO A 147 1.64 -5.04 -23.86
C PRO A 147 1.58 -5.95 -22.63
N GLY A 148 0.95 -7.09 -22.73
CA GLY A 148 0.90 -8.07 -21.64
C GLY A 148 2.30 -8.34 -21.10
N ASN A 149 2.44 -8.33 -19.77
CA ASN A 149 3.72 -8.53 -19.07
C ASN A 149 4.74 -7.40 -19.21
N CYS A 150 4.31 -6.18 -19.39
CA CYS A 150 5.13 -5.00 -19.22
C CYS A 150 5.58 -4.87 -17.76
N GLY A 151 6.76 -4.31 -17.53
CA GLY A 151 7.24 -3.95 -16.20
C GLY A 151 7.06 -2.45 -15.93
N ALA A 152 6.97 -2.10 -14.67
CA ALA A 152 7.14 -0.72 -14.22
C ALA A 152 8.48 -0.56 -13.51
N ILE A 153 8.96 0.68 -13.47
CA ILE A 153 10.26 0.99 -12.90
C ILE A 153 10.16 2.19 -11.97
N THR A 154 10.76 2.06 -10.78
CA THR A 154 10.95 3.20 -9.89
C THR A 154 12.14 4.04 -10.35
N PHE A 155 12.17 5.27 -9.90
CA PHE A 155 13.33 6.14 -9.98
C PHE A 155 13.63 6.71 -8.60
N GLU A 156 14.86 7.16 -8.43
CA GLU A 156 15.30 7.73 -7.16
C GLU A 156 14.40 8.90 -6.73
N ASN A 157 13.81 8.77 -5.57
CA ASN A 157 12.96 9.77 -4.93
C ASN A 157 12.96 9.54 -3.41
N GLU A 158 12.11 10.22 -2.65
CA GLU A 158 12.07 10.06 -1.20
C GLU A 158 11.52 8.72 -0.69
N ILE A 159 10.86 7.92 -1.55
CA ILE A 159 10.37 6.58 -1.22
C ILE A 159 11.43 5.54 -1.60
N PHE A 160 11.93 5.63 -2.82
CA PHE A 160 12.79 4.63 -3.44
C PHE A 160 14.20 5.16 -3.61
N GLY A 161 15.14 4.66 -2.82
CA GLY A 161 16.57 4.93 -2.99
C GLY A 161 17.22 4.10 -4.11
N ASN A 162 16.49 3.16 -4.67
CA ASN A 162 16.96 2.25 -5.71
C ASN A 162 15.98 2.20 -6.88
N ARG A 163 16.48 1.68 -7.99
CA ARG A 163 15.68 1.37 -9.16
C ARG A 163 15.13 -0.04 -9.05
N TRP A 164 13.85 -0.17 -8.75
CA TRP A 164 13.14 -1.43 -8.70
C TRP A 164 12.35 -1.69 -9.98
N GLU A 165 12.42 -2.91 -10.48
CA GLU A 165 11.63 -3.38 -11.62
C GLU A 165 10.51 -4.28 -11.10
N VAL A 166 9.27 -3.83 -11.24
CA VAL A 166 8.08 -4.48 -10.68
C VAL A 166 7.10 -4.91 -11.77
N PRO A 167 6.23 -5.88 -11.49
CA PRO A 167 5.24 -6.33 -12.45
C PRO A 167 4.24 -5.22 -12.77
N TYR A 168 3.71 -5.29 -13.98
CA TYR A 168 2.68 -4.43 -14.49
C TYR A 168 1.98 -5.17 -15.64
N SER A 169 0.71 -5.48 -15.52
CA SER A 169 0.01 -6.31 -16.52
C SER A 169 -1.30 -5.74 -17.01
N GLY A 170 -1.85 -4.80 -16.36
CA GLY A 170 -3.04 -4.03 -16.69
C GLY A 170 -3.04 -2.82 -15.82
N SER A 171 -3.57 -1.72 -16.27
CA SER A 171 -3.49 -0.51 -15.47
C SER A 171 -4.47 0.53 -15.91
N ARG A 172 -4.70 1.47 -14.99
CA ARG A 172 -5.41 2.70 -15.25
C ARG A 172 -4.47 3.84 -15.57
N LYS A 173 -5.01 4.87 -16.22
CA LYS A 173 -4.34 6.16 -16.32
C LYS A 173 -4.29 6.80 -14.94
N LEU A 174 -3.09 7.16 -14.50
CA LEU A 174 -2.88 7.88 -13.27
C LEU A 174 -2.40 9.30 -13.59
N ARG A 175 -2.95 10.31 -12.92
CA ARG A 175 -2.57 11.71 -13.11
C ARG A 175 -2.37 12.40 -11.76
N GLY A 176 -1.44 13.34 -11.74
CA GLY A 176 -1.17 14.18 -10.58
C GLY A 176 -0.28 13.52 -9.53
N GLY A 177 -0.05 14.22 -8.43
CA GLY A 177 0.93 13.83 -7.43
C GLY A 177 2.37 13.95 -7.92
N ILE A 178 3.29 13.49 -7.09
CA ILE A 178 4.72 13.34 -7.42
C ILE A 178 4.92 11.94 -7.98
N PRO A 179 5.44 11.78 -9.20
CA PRO A 179 5.69 10.46 -9.78
C PRO A 179 6.61 9.60 -8.92
N ALA A 180 6.26 8.34 -8.70
CA ALA A 180 7.07 7.38 -7.95
C ALA A 180 7.63 6.26 -8.85
N SER A 181 6.83 5.82 -9.85
CA SER A 181 7.25 4.84 -10.84
C SER A 181 6.50 5.02 -12.14
N VAL A 182 7.06 4.51 -13.23
CA VAL A 182 6.48 4.58 -14.58
C VAL A 182 6.54 3.21 -15.26
N CYS A 183 5.60 2.97 -16.16
CA CYS A 183 5.65 1.81 -17.05
C CYS A 183 6.82 1.94 -18.01
N MET A 184 7.62 0.89 -18.18
CA MET A 184 8.79 0.90 -19.04
C MET A 184 8.43 0.99 -20.52
N GLU A 185 7.31 0.43 -20.91
CA GLU A 185 6.75 0.55 -22.24
C GLU A 185 5.63 1.58 -22.22
N GLY A 186 5.77 2.67 -22.98
CA GLY A 186 4.79 3.74 -23.06
C GLY A 186 4.96 4.89 -22.06
N GLY A 187 5.70 4.71 -20.99
CA GLY A 187 6.04 5.79 -20.03
C GLY A 187 4.87 6.32 -19.22
N TRP A 188 3.77 5.57 -19.10
CA TRP A 188 2.63 5.96 -18.26
C TRP A 188 3.01 5.92 -16.78
N LEU A 189 2.37 6.81 -16.03
CA LEU A 189 2.53 6.85 -14.60
C LEU A 189 1.93 5.58 -13.97
N HIS A 190 2.77 4.77 -13.34
CA HIS A 190 2.38 3.56 -12.64
C HIS A 190 1.98 3.87 -11.19
N SER A 191 2.73 4.74 -10.51
CA SER A 191 2.40 5.20 -9.18
C SER A 191 2.82 6.64 -8.93
N SER A 192 2.12 7.30 -8.01
CA SER A 192 2.42 8.64 -7.53
C SER A 192 2.10 8.80 -6.06
N TYR A 193 2.60 9.86 -5.45
CA TYR A 193 2.36 10.15 -4.05
C TYR A 193 2.23 11.65 -3.78
N VAL A 194 1.70 11.97 -2.62
CA VAL A 194 1.68 13.32 -2.05
C VAL A 194 1.94 13.27 -0.55
N LYS A 195 2.43 14.37 0.00
CA LYS A 195 2.47 14.65 1.42
C LYS A 195 1.51 15.77 1.76
N THR A 196 0.77 15.61 2.84
CA THR A 196 -0.13 16.64 3.34
C THR A 196 0.62 17.63 4.23
N ALA A 197 0.05 18.81 4.42
CA ALA A 197 0.61 19.80 5.34
C ALA A 197 0.65 19.31 6.80
N GLY A 198 -0.19 18.35 7.17
CA GLY A 198 -0.20 17.70 8.48
C GLY A 198 0.80 16.55 8.63
N GLY A 199 1.63 16.30 7.62
CA GLY A 199 2.65 15.24 7.65
C GLY A 199 2.16 13.87 7.19
N GLY A 200 0.90 13.73 6.88
CA GLY A 200 0.34 12.48 6.33
C GLY A 200 0.77 12.25 4.88
N LYS A 201 0.64 11.02 4.42
CA LYS A 201 1.14 10.58 3.13
C LYS A 201 0.05 9.79 2.39
N LEU A 202 -0.11 10.06 1.12
CA LEU A 202 -0.93 9.25 0.22
C LEU A 202 -0.05 8.72 -0.90
N PHE A 203 0.00 7.42 -1.04
CA PHE A 203 0.57 6.74 -2.18
C PHE A 203 -0.56 6.07 -2.98
N VAL A 204 -0.53 6.20 -4.29
CA VAL A 204 -1.51 5.60 -5.19
C VAL A 204 -0.77 4.88 -6.32
N ALA A 205 -1.09 3.62 -6.52
CA ALA A 205 -0.69 2.84 -7.67
C ALA A 205 -1.89 2.48 -8.54
N ALA A 206 -1.70 2.48 -9.83
CA ALA A 206 -2.75 2.23 -10.82
C ALA A 206 -2.92 0.75 -11.18
N GLU A 207 -2.44 -0.15 -10.32
CA GLU A 207 -2.61 -1.59 -10.39
C GLU A 207 -2.22 -2.26 -9.07
N THR A 208 -2.58 -3.53 -8.85
CA THR A 208 -2.37 -4.24 -7.58
C THR A 208 -1.23 -5.26 -7.60
N MET A 209 -0.73 -5.64 -8.78
CA MET A 209 0.18 -6.78 -8.92
C MET A 209 1.49 -6.63 -8.14
N VAL A 210 2.04 -5.43 -8.05
CA VAL A 210 3.25 -5.20 -7.24
C VAL A 210 3.03 -5.49 -5.76
N ALA A 211 1.84 -5.19 -5.26
CA ALA A 211 1.48 -5.41 -3.85
C ALA A 211 1.08 -6.87 -3.55
N LEU A 212 0.65 -7.62 -4.56
CA LEU A 212 0.22 -9.01 -4.42
C LEU A 212 1.34 -10.01 -4.71
N LEU A 213 2.27 -9.67 -5.58
CA LEU A 213 3.26 -10.59 -6.13
C LEU A 213 4.66 -10.34 -5.57
N MET A 214 4.75 -10.13 -4.30
CA MET A 214 6.02 -9.87 -3.61
C MET A 214 7.02 -11.02 -3.63
N GLY A 215 6.60 -12.21 -4.05
CA GLY A 215 7.43 -13.41 -3.98
C GLY A 215 7.63 -13.93 -2.55
N LEU A 216 8.35 -15.04 -2.44
CA LEU A 216 8.77 -15.60 -1.17
C LEU A 216 10.04 -14.91 -0.65
N PRO A 217 10.31 -14.98 0.65
CA PRO A 217 11.44 -14.30 1.31
C PRO A 217 12.81 -14.58 0.72
N ASP A 218 13.01 -15.77 0.19
CA ASP A 218 14.25 -16.26 -0.41
C ASP A 218 14.43 -15.90 -1.88
N GLY A 219 13.52 -15.09 -2.44
CA GLY A 219 13.50 -14.74 -3.86
C GLY A 219 12.94 -15.85 -4.75
N GLU A 220 12.40 -16.92 -4.16
CA GLU A 220 11.63 -17.88 -4.91
C GLU A 220 10.39 -17.21 -5.51
N ARG A 221 10.06 -17.59 -6.73
CA ARG A 221 8.92 -17.04 -7.43
C ARG A 221 7.64 -17.50 -6.76
N ASN A 222 6.72 -16.56 -6.56
CA ASN A 222 5.37 -16.90 -6.16
C ASN A 222 4.78 -17.95 -7.10
N VAL A 223 4.16 -18.96 -6.52
CA VAL A 223 3.88 -20.26 -7.14
C VAL A 223 2.68 -20.26 -8.08
N HIS A 224 2.09 -19.11 -8.39
CA HIS A 224 0.98 -19.13 -9.34
C HIS A 224 1.48 -19.48 -10.74
N LYS A 225 1.33 -20.76 -11.10
CA LYS A 225 1.86 -21.36 -12.35
C LYS A 225 1.44 -20.65 -13.64
N MET A 226 0.35 -19.88 -13.62
CA MET A 226 -0.17 -19.17 -14.79
C MET A 226 0.52 -17.84 -15.07
N MET A 227 1.31 -17.32 -14.13
CA MET A 227 1.83 -15.97 -14.19
C MET A 227 3.36 -15.91 -14.00
N GLN A 228 4.08 -16.89 -14.51
CA GLN A 228 5.55 -16.94 -14.47
C GLN A 228 6.16 -16.01 -15.53
N THR A 229 6.10 -14.73 -15.29
CA THR A 229 6.86 -13.77 -16.08
C THR A 229 8.19 -13.43 -15.42
N ARG A 230 9.12 -12.85 -16.16
CA ARG A 230 10.42 -12.42 -15.63
C ARG A 230 10.30 -11.33 -14.54
N TRP A 231 9.14 -10.68 -14.45
CA TRP A 231 8.87 -9.56 -13.54
C TRP A 231 8.35 -10.01 -12.17
N TRP A 232 7.84 -11.22 -12.07
CA TRP A 232 7.12 -11.69 -10.89
C TRP A 232 8.03 -11.90 -9.70
N GLY A 233 7.74 -11.19 -8.63
CA GLY A 233 8.43 -11.27 -7.36
C GLY A 233 9.87 -10.74 -7.36
N LYS A 234 10.40 -10.27 -8.49
CA LYS A 234 11.80 -9.88 -8.58
C LYS A 234 12.15 -8.78 -7.59
N ASP A 235 11.49 -7.62 -7.72
CA ASP A 235 11.78 -6.45 -6.88
C ASP A 235 10.53 -5.96 -6.13
N SER A 236 9.37 -6.62 -6.29
CA SER A 236 8.11 -6.21 -5.66
C SER A 236 8.22 -6.15 -4.14
N ARG A 237 8.98 -7.08 -3.54
CA ARG A 237 9.20 -7.11 -2.10
C ARG A 237 10.00 -5.90 -1.63
N HIS A 238 11.06 -5.53 -2.32
CA HIS A 238 11.85 -4.33 -2.01
C HIS A 238 11.03 -3.06 -2.21
N PHE A 239 10.24 -3.00 -3.28
CA PHE A 239 9.32 -1.90 -3.53
C PHE A 239 8.33 -1.71 -2.37
N MET A 240 7.69 -2.80 -1.92
CA MET A 240 6.73 -2.72 -0.82
C MET A 240 7.41 -2.43 0.51
N GLU A 241 8.61 -2.95 0.75
CA GLU A 241 9.39 -2.64 1.96
C GLU A 241 9.76 -1.16 2.03
N ASP A 242 10.37 -0.60 0.97
CA ASP A 242 10.69 0.83 0.90
C ASP A 242 9.44 1.71 1.11
N LEU A 243 8.33 1.33 0.47
CA LEU A 243 7.07 2.06 0.58
C LEU A 243 6.49 2.01 2.01
N ILE A 244 6.52 0.86 2.67
CA ILE A 244 6.05 0.70 4.05
C ILE A 244 6.90 1.55 4.99
N VAL A 245 8.22 1.45 4.89
CA VAL A 245 9.19 2.20 5.71
C VAL A 245 8.96 3.70 5.55
N TRP A 246 8.88 4.18 4.32
CA TRP A 246 8.54 5.58 4.06
C TRP A 246 7.19 5.98 4.66
N SER A 247 6.17 5.12 4.54
CA SER A 247 4.81 5.42 5.01
C SER A 247 4.74 5.55 6.53
N VAL A 248 5.47 4.74 7.30
CA VAL A 248 5.53 4.86 8.77
C VAL A 248 6.41 6.01 9.25
N GLY A 249 7.24 6.59 8.38
CA GLY A 249 8.04 7.78 8.69
C GLY A 249 9.40 7.47 9.30
N GLU A 250 10.01 6.37 8.93
CA GLU A 250 11.41 6.04 9.26
C GLU A 250 12.39 6.60 8.24
#